data_d0846b099a2b507b8ec75846fbcaf170
#
_entry.id   d0846b099a2b507b8ec75846fbcaf170
#
_cell.length_a   1.000
_cell.length_b   1.000
_cell.length_c   1.000
_cell.angle_alpha   90.00
_cell.angle_beta   90.00
_cell.angle_gamma   90.00
#
_symmetry.space_group_name_H-M   'P 1'
#
loop_
_entity.id
_entity.type
_entity.pdbx_description
1 polymer ?
#
loop_
_entity_poly.entity_id
_entity_poly.type
_entity_poly.pdbx_seq_one_letter_code
_entity_poly.pdbx_strand_id
1 'polypeptide(L)'
;MINKKQARLRRARKTRLKIAELKSVRLSVHRTNCHIYAQVYSACGSQVLVSASTLEPGIRKDLANGGNVGAAVVVGKLIAERAKQAGIEQVAFDRGGFQYHGRVKALAEAAREAGLKF
;
A
#
# COMPACT_ATOMS: atom_id res chain seq x y z
N MET A 1 -8.56 -9.22 -26.52
CA MET A 1 -9.16 -8.35 -25.48
C MET A 1 -8.43 -8.49 -24.17
N ILE A 2 -8.07 -7.40 -23.53
CA ILE A 2 -7.34 -7.39 -22.25
C ILE A 2 -8.34 -7.62 -21.11
N ASN A 3 -8.05 -8.56 -20.18
CA ASN A 3 -8.87 -8.76 -19.00
C ASN A 3 -8.62 -7.66 -17.95
N LYS A 4 -9.42 -7.64 -16.88
CA LYS A 4 -9.35 -6.63 -15.83
C LYS A 4 -7.98 -6.59 -15.13
N LYS A 5 -7.40 -7.76 -14.87
CA LYS A 5 -6.10 -7.88 -14.23
C LYS A 5 -4.98 -7.29 -15.10
N GLN A 6 -5.00 -7.60 -16.40
CA GLN A 6 -4.02 -7.08 -17.34
C GLN A 6 -4.13 -5.56 -17.49
N ALA A 7 -5.36 -5.04 -17.55
CA ALA A 7 -5.59 -3.61 -17.61
C ALA A 7 -5.07 -2.90 -16.36
N ARG A 8 -5.30 -3.48 -15.17
CA ARG A 8 -4.79 -2.95 -13.90
C ARG A 8 -3.26 -2.92 -13.88
N LEU A 9 -2.62 -4.00 -14.29
CA LEU A 9 -1.16 -4.09 -14.33
C LEU A 9 -0.56 -3.09 -15.31
N ARG A 10 -1.24 -2.84 -16.44
CA ARG A 10 -0.82 -1.82 -17.41
C ARG A 10 -0.83 -0.42 -16.77
N ARG A 11 -1.89 -0.07 -16.03
CA ARG A 11 -1.98 1.21 -15.33
C ARG A 11 -0.89 1.34 -14.26
N ALA A 12 -0.66 0.28 -13.50
CA ALA A 12 0.36 0.26 -12.46
C ALA A 12 1.77 0.43 -13.03
N ARG A 13 2.03 -0.17 -14.18
CA ARG A 13 3.34 -0.13 -14.83
C ARG A 13 3.83 1.28 -15.10
N LYS A 14 2.95 2.14 -15.61
CA LYS A 14 3.30 3.54 -15.92
C LYS A 14 3.77 4.29 -14.67
N THR A 15 3.01 4.16 -13.57
CA THR A 15 3.35 4.78 -12.30
C THR A 15 4.66 4.22 -11.73
N ARG A 16 4.85 2.90 -11.78
CA ARG A 16 6.04 2.23 -11.26
C ARG A 16 7.30 2.61 -12.02
N LEU A 17 7.21 2.77 -13.34
CA LEU A 17 8.34 3.21 -14.15
C LEU A 17 8.76 4.63 -13.79
N LYS A 18 7.80 5.52 -13.57
CA LYS A 18 8.09 6.90 -13.15
C LYS A 18 8.73 6.95 -11.77
N ILE A 19 8.22 6.17 -10.81
CA ILE A 19 8.77 6.09 -9.47
C ILE A 19 10.21 5.56 -9.49
N ALA A 20 10.47 4.54 -10.29
CA ALA A 20 11.81 3.99 -10.47
C ALA A 20 12.77 5.01 -11.07
N GLU A 21 12.30 5.80 -12.03
CA GLU A 21 13.07 6.89 -12.63
C GLU A 21 13.46 7.94 -11.59
N LEU A 22 12.55 8.27 -10.68
CA LEU A 22 12.78 9.24 -9.61
C LEU A 22 13.61 8.66 -8.45
N LYS A 23 13.88 7.35 -8.46
CA LYS A 23 14.62 6.64 -7.41
C LYS A 23 14.02 6.81 -6.02
N SER A 24 12.70 6.83 -5.94
CA SER A 24 11.96 7.00 -4.69
C SER A 24 11.62 5.67 -4.05
N VAL A 25 11.62 5.63 -2.71
CA VAL A 25 11.05 4.53 -1.94
C VAL A 25 9.55 4.49 -2.23
N ARG A 26 9.00 3.30 -2.49
CA ARG A 26 7.64 3.14 -2.98
C ARG A 26 6.74 2.43 -1.98
N LEU A 27 5.61 3.05 -1.65
CA LEU A 27 4.53 2.40 -0.89
C LEU A 27 3.55 1.80 -1.90
N SER A 28 3.49 0.48 -1.96
CA SER A 28 2.62 -0.25 -2.86
C SER A 28 1.43 -0.83 -2.12
N VAL A 29 0.25 -0.74 -2.71
CA VAL A 29 -0.99 -1.29 -2.16
C VAL A 29 -1.52 -2.37 -3.09
N HIS A 30 -1.92 -3.49 -2.51
CA HIS A 30 -2.62 -4.56 -3.22
C HIS A 30 -3.88 -4.92 -2.44
N ARG A 31 -5.00 -5.06 -3.13
CA ARG A 31 -6.27 -5.43 -2.50
C ARG A 31 -6.88 -6.65 -3.16
N THR A 32 -7.53 -7.47 -2.33
CA THR A 32 -8.40 -8.56 -2.77
C THR A 32 -9.77 -8.35 -2.14
N ASN A 33 -10.73 -9.21 -2.45
CA ASN A 33 -12.08 -9.10 -1.87
C ASN A 33 -12.08 -9.18 -0.34
N CYS A 34 -11.18 -9.96 0.24
CA CYS A 34 -11.16 -10.25 1.68
C CYS A 34 -10.04 -9.56 2.44
N HIS A 35 -9.02 -9.05 1.77
CA HIS A 35 -7.82 -8.53 2.41
C HIS A 35 -7.24 -7.33 1.69
N ILE A 36 -6.42 -6.57 2.39
CA ILE A 36 -5.63 -5.49 1.82
C ILE A 36 -4.19 -5.58 2.34
N TYR A 37 -3.24 -5.26 1.48
CA TYR A 37 -1.80 -5.37 1.73
C TYR A 37 -1.11 -4.06 1.42
N ALA A 38 -0.14 -3.69 2.27
CA ALA A 38 0.72 -2.53 2.01
C ALA A 38 2.17 -2.97 2.17
N GLN A 39 3.02 -2.57 1.24
CA GLN A 39 4.45 -2.89 1.25
C GLN A 39 5.25 -1.66 0.84
N VAL A 40 6.35 -1.40 1.55
CA VAL A 40 7.29 -0.35 1.19
C VAL A 40 8.51 -1.00 0.55
N TYR A 41 8.74 -0.67 -0.73
CA TYR A 41 9.88 -1.19 -1.49
C TYR A 41 11.03 -0.20 -1.49
N SER A 42 12.26 -0.73 -1.55
CA SER A 42 13.45 0.08 -1.73
C SER A 42 13.40 0.88 -3.05
N ALA A 43 14.28 1.88 -3.17
CA ALA A 43 14.32 2.74 -4.36
C ALA A 43 14.53 1.94 -5.66
N CYS A 44 15.27 0.84 -5.62
CA CYS A 44 15.46 -0.03 -6.80
C CYS A 44 14.33 -1.05 -6.98
N GLY A 45 13.42 -1.17 -6.03
CA GLY A 45 12.30 -2.10 -6.09
C GLY A 45 12.65 -3.55 -5.81
N SER A 46 13.88 -3.85 -5.42
CA SER A 46 14.37 -5.23 -5.24
C SER A 46 14.11 -5.80 -3.84
N GLN A 47 13.85 -4.93 -2.86
CA GLN A 47 13.64 -5.34 -1.47
C GLN A 47 12.38 -4.74 -0.88
N VAL A 48 11.67 -5.53 -0.07
CA VAL A 48 10.57 -5.05 0.75
C VAL A 48 11.16 -4.61 2.08
N LEU A 49 11.12 -3.31 2.38
CA LEU A 49 11.68 -2.74 3.60
C LEU A 49 10.75 -2.94 4.80
N VAL A 50 9.46 -2.68 4.61
CA VAL A 50 8.42 -2.92 5.62
C VAL A 50 7.15 -3.38 4.94
N SER A 51 6.31 -4.10 5.67
CA SER A 51 5.03 -4.58 5.15
C SER A 51 3.97 -4.60 6.26
N ALA A 52 2.71 -4.55 5.86
CA ALA A 52 1.56 -4.70 6.74
C ALA A 52 0.40 -5.26 5.94
N SER A 53 -0.43 -6.10 6.55
CA SER A 53 -1.61 -6.64 5.88
C SER A 53 -2.65 -7.08 6.89
N THR A 54 -3.89 -7.26 6.40
CA THR A 54 -4.99 -7.79 7.21
C THR A 54 -4.84 -9.29 7.51
N LEU A 55 -3.89 -9.97 6.88
CA LEU A 55 -3.58 -11.38 7.16
C LEU A 55 -2.78 -11.58 8.44
N GLU A 56 -2.14 -10.53 8.95
CA GLU A 56 -1.33 -10.65 10.16
C GLU A 56 -2.19 -11.05 11.36
N PRO A 57 -1.75 -12.03 12.17
CA PRO A 57 -2.55 -12.53 13.29
C PRO A 57 -3.00 -11.45 14.28
N GLY A 58 -2.14 -10.48 14.58
CA GLY A 58 -2.44 -9.38 15.49
C GLY A 58 -3.55 -8.46 14.98
N ILE A 59 -3.63 -8.24 13.68
CA ILE A 59 -4.68 -7.44 13.04
C ILE A 59 -5.94 -8.27 12.83
N ARG A 60 -5.77 -9.46 12.30
CA ARG A 60 -6.89 -10.36 11.97
C ARG A 60 -7.75 -10.70 13.17
N LYS A 61 -7.14 -10.81 14.36
CA LYS A 61 -7.83 -11.10 15.62
C LYS A 61 -8.85 -10.02 15.96
N ASP A 62 -8.56 -8.76 15.67
CA ASP A 62 -9.39 -7.61 16.03
C ASP A 62 -10.38 -7.20 14.93
N LEU A 63 -10.29 -7.83 13.76
CA LEU A 63 -11.12 -7.49 12.61
C LEU A 63 -12.04 -8.64 12.23
N ALA A 64 -13.35 -8.37 12.19
CA ALA A 64 -14.32 -9.34 11.71
C ALA A 64 -14.19 -9.60 10.22
N ASN A 65 -13.72 -8.61 9.44
CA ASN A 65 -13.58 -8.69 7.99
C ASN A 65 -12.40 -7.83 7.53
N GLY A 66 -11.47 -8.42 6.82
CA GLY A 66 -10.30 -7.72 6.27
C GLY A 66 -10.56 -6.97 4.97
N GLY A 67 -11.75 -7.08 4.41
CA GLY A 67 -12.11 -6.51 3.11
C GLY A 67 -12.88 -5.20 3.16
N ASN A 68 -12.84 -4.45 4.25
CA ASN A 68 -13.59 -3.20 4.40
C ASN A 68 -12.68 -1.99 4.62
N VAL A 69 -13.28 -0.79 4.63
CA VAL A 69 -12.56 0.48 4.83
C VAL A 69 -11.90 0.55 6.21
N GLY A 70 -12.58 0.06 7.25
CA GLY A 70 -12.01 0.03 8.60
C GLY A 70 -10.71 -0.77 8.68
N ALA A 71 -10.66 -1.91 8.00
CA ALA A 71 -9.45 -2.73 7.92
C ALA A 71 -8.32 -1.99 7.19
N ALA A 72 -8.65 -1.26 6.13
CA ALA A 72 -7.67 -0.46 5.38
C ALA A 72 -7.07 0.66 6.23
N VAL A 73 -7.86 1.30 7.08
CA VAL A 73 -7.39 2.33 8.02
C VAL A 73 -6.37 1.72 9.00
N VAL A 74 -6.64 0.55 9.54
CA VAL A 74 -5.73 -0.13 10.46
C VAL A 74 -4.40 -0.44 9.77
N VAL A 75 -4.44 -0.99 8.57
CA VAL A 75 -3.24 -1.31 7.79
C VAL A 75 -2.45 -0.04 7.46
N GLY A 76 -3.13 1.04 7.09
CA GLY A 76 -2.49 2.32 6.78
C GLY A 76 -1.72 2.89 7.96
N LYS A 77 -2.30 2.88 9.14
CA LYS A 77 -1.65 3.32 10.37
C LYS A 77 -0.44 2.45 10.70
N LEU A 78 -0.60 1.14 10.58
CA LEU A 78 0.45 0.18 10.89
C LEU A 78 1.65 0.31 9.95
N ILE A 79 1.42 0.44 8.64
CA ILE A 79 2.51 0.59 7.68
C ILE A 79 3.28 1.90 7.91
N ALA A 80 2.57 2.98 8.26
CA ALA A 80 3.22 4.25 8.56
C ALA A 80 4.08 4.16 9.82
N GLU A 81 3.60 3.52 10.88
CA GLU A 81 4.39 3.29 12.10
C GLU A 81 5.65 2.48 11.80
N ARG A 82 5.52 1.39 11.07
CA ARG A 82 6.64 0.52 10.73
C ARG A 82 7.66 1.24 9.84
N ALA A 83 7.18 2.07 8.91
CA ALA A 83 8.06 2.87 8.06
C ALA A 83 8.86 3.87 8.90
N LYS A 84 8.22 4.55 9.85
CA LYS A 84 8.90 5.48 10.75
C LYS A 84 9.96 4.79 11.59
N GLN A 85 9.66 3.61 12.14
CA GLN A 85 10.61 2.82 12.91
C GLN A 85 11.82 2.41 12.07
N ALA A 86 11.63 2.23 10.77
CA ALA A 86 12.71 1.92 9.82
C ALA A 86 13.44 3.16 9.32
N GLY A 87 13.06 4.37 9.77
CA GLY A 87 13.67 5.62 9.35
C GLY A 87 13.13 6.16 8.03
N ILE A 88 11.99 5.67 7.55
CA ILE A 88 11.37 6.09 6.29
C ILE A 88 10.31 7.14 6.61
N GLU A 89 10.51 8.38 6.12
CA GLU A 89 9.56 9.47 6.35
C GLU A 89 8.75 9.81 5.11
N GLN A 90 9.32 9.59 3.92
CA GLN A 90 8.70 9.96 2.65
C GLN A 90 8.72 8.78 1.69
N VAL A 91 7.60 8.59 0.99
CA VAL A 91 7.44 7.51 -0.01
C VAL A 91 6.73 8.06 -1.23
N ALA A 92 6.84 7.36 -2.36
CA ALA A 92 6.00 7.57 -3.53
C ALA A 92 4.87 6.55 -3.47
N PHE A 93 3.64 7.00 -3.59
CA PHE A 93 2.46 6.14 -3.47
C PHE A 93 2.18 5.42 -4.80
N ASP A 94 2.14 4.09 -4.74
CA ASP A 94 1.77 3.24 -5.87
C ASP A 94 0.49 2.49 -5.51
N ARG A 95 -0.62 2.91 -6.08
CA ARG A 95 -1.93 2.30 -5.83
C ARG A 95 -2.12 0.95 -6.55
N GLY A 96 -1.10 0.43 -7.23
CA GLY A 96 -1.15 -0.88 -7.88
C GLY A 96 -2.09 -0.95 -9.07
N GLY A 97 -2.43 0.19 -9.69
CA GLY A 97 -3.39 0.26 -10.78
C GLY A 97 -4.85 0.22 -10.33
N PHE A 98 -5.11 0.11 -9.03
CA PHE A 98 -6.47 0.21 -8.46
C PHE A 98 -6.92 1.67 -8.44
N GLN A 99 -8.23 1.91 -8.42
CA GLN A 99 -8.75 3.26 -8.28
C GLN A 99 -8.42 3.82 -6.89
N TYR A 100 -8.11 5.13 -6.83
CA TYR A 100 -7.91 5.84 -5.56
C TYR A 100 -9.28 6.12 -4.95
N HIS A 101 -9.89 5.08 -4.40
CA HIS A 101 -11.23 5.11 -3.86
C HIS A 101 -11.43 4.00 -2.83
N GLY A 102 -12.36 4.18 -1.91
CA GLY A 102 -12.71 3.18 -0.91
C GLY A 102 -11.52 2.77 -0.05
N ARG A 103 -11.20 1.48 -0.05
CA ARG A 103 -10.13 0.93 0.79
C ARG A 103 -8.75 1.49 0.48
N VAL A 104 -8.43 1.67 -0.78
CA VAL A 104 -7.12 2.22 -1.19
C VAL A 104 -6.96 3.64 -0.68
N LYS A 105 -7.99 4.47 -0.86
CA LYS A 105 -8.01 5.85 -0.37
C LYS A 105 -7.92 5.89 1.17
N ALA A 106 -8.69 5.04 1.86
CA ALA A 106 -8.70 4.98 3.32
C ALA A 106 -7.32 4.62 3.88
N LEU A 107 -6.64 3.66 3.27
CA LEU A 107 -5.28 3.26 3.66
C LEU A 107 -4.31 4.44 3.47
N ALA A 108 -4.35 5.10 2.32
CA ALA A 108 -3.46 6.21 2.02
C ALA A 108 -3.67 7.39 2.98
N GLU A 109 -4.92 7.76 3.25
CA GLU A 109 -5.24 8.85 4.18
C GLU A 109 -4.80 8.52 5.61
N ALA A 110 -5.01 7.27 6.06
CA ALA A 110 -4.59 6.82 7.38
C ALA A 110 -3.06 6.86 7.52
N ALA A 111 -2.32 6.46 6.49
CA ALA A 111 -0.87 6.53 6.49
C ALA A 111 -0.37 7.98 6.55
N ARG A 112 -1.01 8.90 5.82
CA ARG A 112 -0.68 10.34 5.88
C ARG A 112 -0.95 10.93 7.26
N GLU A 113 -2.08 10.59 7.86
CA GLU A 113 -2.43 11.05 9.22
C GLU A 113 -1.43 10.57 10.26
N ALA A 114 -0.90 9.36 10.07
CA ALA A 114 0.12 8.80 10.96
C ALA A 114 1.51 9.41 10.73
N GLY A 115 1.66 10.31 9.75
CA GLY A 115 2.87 11.09 9.54
C GLY A 115 3.74 10.71 8.35
N LEU A 116 3.30 9.73 7.56
CA LEU A 116 4.03 9.36 6.34
C LEU A 116 3.76 10.39 5.25
N LYS A 117 4.79 10.82 4.55
CA LYS A 117 4.68 11.88 3.52
C LYS A 117 4.66 11.29 2.12
N PHE A 118 3.64 11.62 1.37
CA PHE A 118 3.54 11.29 -0.05
C PHE A 118 2.43 12.08 -0.74
#